data_593e97134c32c1d84832a5094ad1d529
#
_entry.id   593e97134c32c1d84832a5094ad1d529
#
_cell.length_a   1.000
_cell.length_b   1.000
_cell.length_c   1.000
_cell.angle_alpha   90.00
_cell.angle_beta   90.00
_cell.angle_gamma   90.00
#
_symmetry.space_group_name_H-M   'P 1'
#
loop_
_entity.id
_entity.type
_entity.pdbx_description
1 polymer ?
#
loop_
_entity_poly.entity_id
_entity_poly.type
_entity_poly.pdbx_seq_one_letter_code
_entity_poly.pdbx_strand_id
1 'polypeptide(L)'
;MKRRLLELDGVFPVVTTVFIVLLLTAIPSQGQTEDTNEWGRPNLEGIWLDVYATPFERAPELGDREFTTPEERAARDQALSSSAGRDRRGPPGSPQDVSGAYNAVYTSVKPTGPRTSLVVDPPNGRIPALTPQAAQDNERRREWRVMLMRNTPTCEQETPACEGGPYGPPSPRRFDVPPFYNTLRMNRHDGPEDQSLGDRCMLGATPDFNGFRRITQGEDAVAIGYDTGQGQGFQRVAYLTGTHPANQVRLRHGDSRGRWEERTLVIETTNFSPKFPFRGSSTNLTLIERYTRVDTDTLEYEVTIEDPTVWVAPWAIRQELKRQSDQQNRIYYEPRCHEGNYGLAAMFIGARLREAEFSEGRGPDPFSLDTTT
;
A
#
# COMPACT_ATOMS: atom_id res chain seq x y z
N MET A 1 8.89 -52.47 -85.35
CA MET A 1 7.75 -53.36 -85.59
C MET A 1 6.75 -53.20 -84.42
N LYS A 2 5.56 -52.69 -84.79
CA LYS A 2 4.21 -53.05 -84.30
C LYS A 2 3.96 -53.22 -82.81
N ARG A 3 3.20 -52.21 -82.26
CA ARG A 3 1.80 -52.34 -81.68
C ARG A 3 1.65 -53.16 -80.44
N ARG A 4 0.98 -52.71 -79.39
CA ARG A 4 -0.47 -52.39 -79.29
C ARG A 4 -0.78 -51.56 -78.11
N LEU A 5 -1.70 -50.61 -78.31
CA LEU A 5 -2.57 -50.01 -77.23
C LEU A 5 -3.41 -51.08 -76.53
N LEU A 6 -3.72 -50.84 -75.31
CA LEU A 6 -5.00 -51.26 -74.67
C LEU A 6 -5.40 -50.17 -73.69
N GLU A 7 -6.49 -49.55 -74.01
CA GLU A 7 -7.33 -48.71 -73.23
C GLU A 7 -7.94 -49.56 -72.06
N LEU A 8 -8.02 -49.00 -70.96
CA LEU A 8 -9.05 -49.36 -69.95
C LEU A 8 -9.54 -48.10 -69.31
N ASP A 9 -10.75 -47.76 -69.71
CA ASP A 9 -11.62 -46.74 -69.10
C ASP A 9 -12.05 -47.08 -67.71
N GLY A 10 -12.25 -46.03 -66.95
CA GLY A 10 -13.29 -45.93 -65.97
C GLY A 10 -13.02 -46.53 -64.58
N VAL A 11 -12.72 -45.70 -63.71
CA VAL A 11 -13.38 -45.53 -62.42
C VAL A 11 -12.71 -44.38 -61.61
N PHE A 12 -13.19 -43.23 -61.71
CA PHE A 12 -13.17 -42.16 -60.76
C PHE A 12 -14.55 -41.50 -60.85
N PRO A 13 -15.28 -41.22 -59.78
CA PRO A 13 -14.95 -40.36 -58.72
C PRO A 13 -15.78 -40.68 -57.46
N VAL A 14 -15.23 -41.03 -56.37
CA VAL A 14 -15.94 -41.02 -55.05
C VAL A 14 -15.05 -40.66 -53.86
N VAL A 15 -13.75 -40.44 -54.01
CA VAL A 15 -12.86 -40.26 -52.85
C VAL A 15 -12.61 -38.80 -52.50
N THR A 16 -13.00 -37.83 -53.32
CA THR A 16 -12.63 -36.40 -53.08
C THR A 16 -13.64 -35.60 -52.26
N THR A 17 -14.81 -36.17 -51.94
CA THR A 17 -15.88 -35.40 -51.28
C THR A 17 -15.94 -35.66 -49.74
N VAL A 18 -15.21 -36.64 -49.22
CA VAL A 18 -15.25 -36.97 -47.80
C VAL A 18 -14.18 -36.25 -46.96
N PHE A 19 -13.14 -35.71 -47.62
CA PHE A 19 -12.06 -35.02 -46.91
C PHE A 19 -12.31 -33.53 -46.58
N ILE A 20 -13.34 -32.90 -47.14
CA ILE A 20 -13.65 -31.48 -46.94
C ILE A 20 -14.59 -31.25 -45.72
N VAL A 21 -15.30 -32.27 -45.25
CA VAL A 21 -16.26 -32.12 -44.16
C VAL A 21 -15.62 -32.29 -42.74
N LEU A 22 -14.40 -32.84 -42.65
CA LEU A 22 -13.73 -33.08 -41.35
C LEU A 22 -12.77 -31.97 -40.91
N LEU A 23 -12.62 -30.92 -41.71
CA LEU A 23 -11.74 -29.78 -41.37
C LEU A 23 -12.48 -28.55 -40.83
N LEU A 24 -13.80 -28.64 -40.61
CA LEU A 24 -14.63 -27.53 -40.13
C LEU A 24 -15.08 -27.64 -38.66
N THR A 25 -14.58 -28.62 -37.92
CA THR A 25 -14.99 -28.76 -36.47
C THR A 25 -13.88 -28.56 -35.47
N ALA A 26 -12.73 -28.08 -35.89
CA ALA A 26 -11.72 -27.60 -34.95
C ALA A 26 -11.57 -26.09 -35.08
N ILE A 27 -12.62 -25.35 -34.76
CA ILE A 27 -12.42 -24.01 -34.28
C ILE A 27 -11.85 -24.23 -32.90
N PRO A 28 -10.56 -23.92 -32.64
CA PRO A 28 -10.14 -23.79 -31.26
C PRO A 28 -11.06 -22.71 -30.69
N SER A 29 -11.79 -23.05 -29.68
CA SER A 29 -12.41 -22.08 -28.76
C SER A 29 -11.26 -21.21 -28.27
N GLN A 30 -10.84 -20.24 -29.06
CA GLN A 30 -9.95 -19.19 -28.63
C GLN A 30 -10.75 -18.30 -27.68
N GLY A 31 -10.41 -18.42 -26.42
CA GLY A 31 -10.62 -17.34 -25.50
C GLY A 31 -12.10 -17.17 -25.12
N GLN A 32 -12.65 -18.06 -24.36
CA GLN A 32 -13.28 -17.52 -23.18
C GLN A 32 -12.17 -16.80 -22.43
N THR A 33 -12.02 -15.54 -22.77
CA THR A 33 -11.22 -14.61 -21.97
C THR A 33 -11.72 -14.78 -20.56
N GLU A 34 -10.81 -14.98 -19.66
CA GLU A 34 -10.88 -15.13 -18.21
C GLU A 34 -11.63 -13.98 -17.52
N ASP A 35 -12.78 -13.61 -18.03
CA ASP A 35 -13.59 -12.53 -17.48
C ASP A 35 -14.36 -12.98 -16.22
N THR A 36 -14.55 -14.30 -16.07
CA THR A 36 -15.17 -14.92 -14.91
C THR A 36 -14.33 -16.12 -14.44
N ASN A 37 -14.32 -16.31 -13.11
CA ASN A 37 -13.69 -17.47 -12.48
C ASN A 37 -14.62 -18.69 -12.50
N GLU A 38 -14.16 -19.82 -11.92
CA GLU A 38 -14.90 -21.09 -11.87
C GLU A 38 -16.24 -21.00 -11.12
N TRP A 39 -16.44 -20.00 -10.27
CA TRP A 39 -17.70 -19.74 -9.55
C TRP A 39 -18.62 -18.76 -10.29
N GLY A 40 -18.32 -18.41 -11.55
CA GLY A 40 -19.11 -17.48 -12.36
C GLY A 40 -19.03 -16.02 -11.93
N ARG A 41 -18.03 -15.66 -11.13
CA ARG A 41 -17.80 -14.29 -10.64
C ARG A 41 -16.71 -13.61 -11.47
N PRO A 42 -16.69 -12.27 -11.57
CA PRO A 42 -15.58 -11.57 -12.24
C PRO A 42 -14.23 -12.02 -11.70
N ASN A 43 -13.32 -12.33 -12.61
CA ASN A 43 -11.98 -12.77 -12.24
C ASN A 43 -11.11 -11.56 -11.88
N LEU A 44 -10.80 -11.39 -10.60
CA LEU A 44 -9.89 -10.36 -10.07
C LEU A 44 -8.51 -10.92 -9.72
N GLU A 45 -8.27 -12.21 -9.97
CA GLU A 45 -7.01 -12.85 -9.60
C GLU A 45 -5.82 -12.23 -10.32
N GLY A 46 -4.72 -12.12 -9.61
CA GLY A 46 -3.48 -11.60 -10.14
C GLY A 46 -2.77 -10.66 -9.18
N ILE A 47 -1.71 -10.06 -9.69
CA ILE A 47 -0.96 -9.03 -9.00
C ILE A 47 -1.28 -7.70 -9.67
N TRP A 48 -1.78 -6.79 -8.88
CA TRP A 48 -2.22 -5.47 -9.29
C TRP A 48 -1.37 -4.41 -8.64
N LEU A 49 -0.94 -3.42 -9.41
CA LEU A 49 -0.07 -2.36 -8.90
C LEU A 49 -0.58 -0.97 -9.28
N ASP A 50 -0.35 -0.03 -8.39
CA ASP A 50 -0.50 1.38 -8.67
C ASP A 50 0.65 1.85 -9.57
N VAL A 51 0.29 2.32 -10.77
CA VAL A 51 1.27 2.73 -11.79
C VAL A 51 1.47 4.23 -11.86
N TYR A 52 0.69 5.02 -11.14
CA TYR A 52 0.73 6.47 -11.21
C TYR A 52 1.15 7.14 -9.90
N ALA A 53 1.95 8.19 -10.02
CA ALA A 53 2.19 9.14 -8.96
C ALA A 53 1.03 10.15 -8.92
N THR A 54 -0.01 9.86 -8.15
CA THR A 54 -1.15 10.76 -7.96
C THR A 54 -1.08 11.35 -6.55
N PRO A 55 -1.16 12.68 -6.37
CA PRO A 55 -1.21 13.29 -5.04
C PRO A 55 -2.39 12.73 -4.23
N PHE A 56 -2.18 12.57 -2.92
CA PHE A 56 -3.27 12.08 -2.06
C PHE A 56 -4.44 13.07 -2.03
N GLU A 57 -4.14 14.33 -1.75
CA GLU A 57 -5.09 15.45 -1.78
C GLU A 57 -4.76 16.41 -2.90
N ARG A 58 -5.77 17.11 -3.40
CA ARG A 58 -5.61 18.13 -4.43
C ARG A 58 -5.02 19.40 -3.84
N ALA A 59 -4.04 19.95 -4.55
CA ALA A 59 -3.47 21.22 -4.22
C ALA A 59 -4.54 22.35 -4.31
N PRO A 60 -4.59 23.27 -3.33
CA PRO A 60 -5.67 24.27 -3.25
C PRO A 60 -5.84 25.13 -4.50
N GLU A 61 -4.74 25.43 -5.19
CA GLU A 61 -4.72 26.22 -6.41
C GLU A 61 -5.41 25.55 -7.60
N LEU A 62 -5.65 24.26 -7.54
CA LEU A 62 -6.36 23.54 -8.59
C LEU A 62 -7.88 23.59 -8.44
N GLY A 63 -8.41 24.07 -7.30
CA GLY A 63 -9.83 24.15 -7.03
C GLY A 63 -10.52 22.78 -7.23
N ASP A 64 -11.59 22.76 -8.05
CA ASP A 64 -12.34 21.52 -8.34
C ASP A 64 -11.82 20.78 -9.59
N ARG A 65 -10.69 21.14 -10.12
CA ARG A 65 -10.12 20.53 -11.32
C ARG A 65 -9.66 19.09 -11.06
N GLU A 66 -10.44 18.14 -11.50
CA GLU A 66 -10.25 16.72 -11.23
C GLU A 66 -9.07 16.11 -12.01
N PHE A 67 -8.78 16.59 -13.23
CA PHE A 67 -7.79 15.99 -14.11
C PHE A 67 -6.68 16.96 -14.49
N THR A 68 -5.48 16.41 -14.69
CA THR A 68 -4.32 17.07 -15.27
C THR A 68 -4.38 16.99 -16.78
N THR A 69 -3.81 18.01 -17.50
CA THR A 69 -3.64 17.91 -18.95
C THR A 69 -2.44 17.00 -19.30
N PRO A 70 -2.37 16.48 -20.54
CA PRO A 70 -1.19 15.74 -21.00
C PRO A 70 0.10 16.54 -20.91
N GLU A 71 0.04 17.85 -21.19
CA GLU A 71 1.19 18.77 -21.16
C GLU A 71 1.69 18.96 -19.72
N GLU A 72 0.77 19.12 -18.77
CA GLU A 72 1.11 19.24 -17.34
C GLU A 72 1.77 17.95 -16.82
N ARG A 73 1.27 16.78 -17.24
CA ARG A 73 1.90 15.50 -16.88
C ARG A 73 3.30 15.40 -17.44
N ALA A 74 3.47 15.69 -18.75
CA ALA A 74 4.78 15.66 -19.39
C ALA A 74 5.78 16.60 -18.72
N ALA A 75 5.36 17.82 -18.38
CA ALA A 75 6.21 18.77 -17.68
C ALA A 75 6.63 18.31 -16.28
N ARG A 76 5.70 17.71 -15.52
CA ARG A 76 6.01 17.12 -14.20
C ARG A 76 6.96 15.92 -14.32
N ASP A 77 6.72 15.04 -15.25
CA ASP A 77 7.56 13.85 -15.46
C ASP A 77 8.97 14.26 -15.88
N GLN A 78 9.10 15.28 -16.71
CA GLN A 78 10.39 15.87 -17.06
C GLN A 78 11.11 16.47 -15.85
N ALA A 79 10.40 17.22 -15.01
CA ALA A 79 10.96 17.79 -13.78
C ALA A 79 11.43 16.71 -12.81
N LEU A 80 10.64 15.62 -12.64
CA LEU A 80 10.99 14.46 -11.81
C LEU A 80 12.22 13.73 -12.36
N SER A 81 12.32 13.56 -13.67
CA SER A 81 13.46 12.88 -14.31
C SER A 81 14.74 13.69 -14.24
N SER A 82 14.65 15.03 -14.17
CA SER A 82 15.78 15.94 -14.04
C SER A 82 16.21 16.18 -12.59
N SER A 83 15.36 15.85 -11.62
CA SER A 83 15.74 15.92 -10.21
C SER A 83 16.85 14.92 -9.90
N ALA A 84 17.74 15.29 -8.94
CA ALA A 84 18.84 14.42 -8.52
C ALA A 84 18.26 13.11 -7.99
N GLY A 85 18.29 12.06 -8.84
CA GLY A 85 17.82 10.73 -8.48
C GLY A 85 18.69 10.12 -7.40
N ARG A 86 18.15 9.13 -6.72
CA ARG A 86 18.86 8.33 -5.72
C ARG A 86 20.07 7.54 -6.28
N ASP A 87 20.26 7.54 -7.61
CA ASP A 87 21.46 7.01 -8.27
C ASP A 87 22.70 7.94 -8.17
N ARG A 88 22.54 9.17 -7.70
CA ARG A 88 23.65 10.08 -7.45
C ARG A 88 24.16 9.87 -6.03
N ARG A 89 25.13 9.00 -5.90
CA ARG A 89 25.82 8.79 -4.64
C ARG A 89 26.69 10.01 -4.30
N GLY A 90 26.68 10.38 -3.03
CA GLY A 90 27.62 11.32 -2.46
C GLY A 90 28.99 10.66 -2.21
N PRO A 91 29.92 11.39 -1.62
CA PRO A 91 31.19 10.82 -1.16
C PRO A 91 30.95 9.61 -0.23
N PRO A 92 31.72 8.52 -0.37
CA PRO A 92 31.56 7.33 0.47
C PRO A 92 31.48 7.66 1.96
N GLY A 93 30.49 7.12 2.65
CA GLY A 93 30.23 7.33 4.08
C GLY A 93 29.53 8.65 4.43
N SER A 94 29.16 9.49 3.44
CA SER A 94 28.35 10.68 3.67
C SER A 94 26.86 10.36 3.79
N PRO A 95 26.02 11.23 4.42
CA PRO A 95 24.58 11.07 4.41
C PRO A 95 23.97 10.95 3.00
N GLN A 96 24.57 11.60 2.01
CA GLN A 96 24.17 11.49 0.61
C GLN A 96 24.52 10.14 -0.01
N ASP A 97 25.59 9.50 0.41
CA ASP A 97 25.94 8.14 -0.02
C ASP A 97 24.91 7.14 0.52
N VAL A 98 24.54 7.27 1.79
CA VAL A 98 23.51 6.42 2.43
C VAL A 98 22.16 6.64 1.78
N SER A 99 21.74 7.88 1.55
CA SER A 99 20.45 8.17 0.89
C SER A 99 20.43 7.75 -0.59
N GLY A 100 21.59 7.66 -1.24
CA GLY A 100 21.77 7.14 -2.60
C GLY A 100 21.91 5.61 -2.69
N ALA A 101 21.76 4.88 -1.59
CA ALA A 101 21.92 3.42 -1.56
C ALA A 101 20.82 2.65 -2.33
N TYR A 102 19.68 3.29 -2.56
CA TYR A 102 18.56 2.72 -3.33
C TYR A 102 18.61 3.25 -4.76
N ASN A 103 18.91 2.39 -5.71
CA ASN A 103 18.94 2.74 -7.13
C ASN A 103 17.53 2.79 -7.75
N ALA A 104 17.45 3.26 -9.00
CA ALA A 104 16.19 3.44 -9.73
C ALA A 104 15.33 2.17 -9.84
N VAL A 105 15.93 0.98 -9.77
CA VAL A 105 15.20 -0.30 -9.79
C VAL A 105 14.25 -0.42 -8.58
N TYR A 106 14.69 0.07 -7.42
CA TYR A 106 13.88 0.03 -6.19
C TYR A 106 13.03 1.28 -5.97
N THR A 107 13.31 2.34 -6.71
CA THR A 107 12.67 3.64 -6.54
C THR A 107 12.15 4.18 -7.87
N SER A 108 11.65 3.29 -8.73
CA SER A 108 11.10 3.68 -10.03
C SER A 108 10.13 4.85 -9.85
N VAL A 109 10.44 5.97 -10.51
CA VAL A 109 9.57 7.13 -10.51
C VAL A 109 8.34 6.77 -11.32
N LYS A 110 7.20 6.69 -10.67
CA LYS A 110 5.93 6.48 -11.37
C LYS A 110 5.60 7.72 -12.20
N PRO A 111 5.08 7.57 -13.41
CA PRO A 111 4.60 8.70 -14.21
C PRO A 111 3.44 9.42 -13.49
N THR A 112 3.31 10.69 -13.74
CA THR A 112 2.20 11.48 -13.20
C THR A 112 0.87 10.96 -13.69
N GLY A 113 -0.03 10.68 -12.76
CA GLY A 113 -1.38 10.18 -13.06
C GLY A 113 -2.29 11.22 -13.72
N PRO A 114 -3.37 10.77 -14.35
CA PRO A 114 -4.35 11.66 -14.97
C PRO A 114 -5.13 12.48 -13.94
N ARG A 115 -5.27 12.01 -12.70
CA ARG A 115 -6.00 12.70 -11.64
C ARG A 115 -5.13 13.66 -10.86
N THR A 116 -5.73 14.75 -10.40
CA THR A 116 -5.08 15.75 -9.53
C THR A 116 -5.03 15.31 -8.07
N SER A 117 -5.82 14.30 -7.68
CA SER A 117 -5.85 13.71 -6.33
C SER A 117 -6.39 12.29 -6.34
N LEU A 118 -5.99 11.49 -5.33
CA LEU A 118 -6.65 10.23 -5.02
C LEU A 118 -8.03 10.47 -4.39
N VAL A 119 -8.17 11.50 -3.53
CA VAL A 119 -9.48 11.89 -2.97
C VAL A 119 -10.37 12.37 -4.10
N VAL A 120 -11.56 11.74 -4.23
CA VAL A 120 -12.56 12.03 -5.26
C VAL A 120 -13.88 12.53 -4.67
N ASP A 121 -14.14 12.24 -3.42
CA ASP A 121 -15.26 12.74 -2.65
C ASP A 121 -14.74 13.23 -1.30
N PRO A 122 -14.95 14.50 -0.93
CA PRO A 122 -15.66 15.57 -1.65
C PRO A 122 -15.00 15.98 -2.99
N PRO A 123 -15.77 16.62 -3.90
CA PRO A 123 -15.28 16.99 -5.24
C PRO A 123 -14.07 17.92 -5.27
N ASN A 124 -13.84 18.69 -4.19
CA ASN A 124 -12.64 19.51 -4.05
C ASN A 124 -11.34 18.69 -3.91
N GLY A 125 -11.44 17.35 -3.84
CA GLY A 125 -10.29 16.44 -3.78
C GLY A 125 -9.50 16.50 -2.48
N ARG A 126 -10.12 16.88 -1.37
CA ARG A 126 -9.48 17.05 -0.06
C ARG A 126 -10.25 16.31 1.03
N ILE A 127 -9.53 15.80 2.02
CA ILE A 127 -10.14 15.17 3.18
C ILE A 127 -11.02 16.20 3.91
N PRO A 128 -12.24 15.82 4.36
CA PRO A 128 -13.08 16.68 5.18
C PRO A 128 -12.38 17.15 6.46
N ALA A 129 -12.85 18.26 6.99
CA ALA A 129 -12.34 18.78 8.25
C ALA A 129 -12.52 17.76 9.39
N LEU A 130 -11.62 17.83 10.36
CA LEU A 130 -11.72 17.05 11.58
C LEU A 130 -12.88 17.58 12.44
N THR A 131 -13.48 16.68 13.20
CA THR A 131 -14.36 17.08 14.29
C THR A 131 -13.59 17.89 15.34
N PRO A 132 -14.24 18.76 16.12
CA PRO A 132 -13.55 19.52 17.16
C PRO A 132 -12.76 18.63 18.15
N GLN A 133 -13.30 17.48 18.50
CA GLN A 133 -12.62 16.53 19.39
C GLN A 133 -11.38 15.93 18.73
N ALA A 134 -11.47 15.48 17.50
CA ALA A 134 -10.34 14.93 16.76
C ALA A 134 -9.23 15.96 16.52
N ALA A 135 -9.59 17.22 16.30
CA ALA A 135 -8.62 18.31 16.20
C ALA A 135 -7.84 18.51 17.52
N GLN A 136 -8.53 18.50 18.67
CA GLN A 136 -7.88 18.56 19.98
C GLN A 136 -6.98 17.34 20.23
N ASP A 137 -7.42 16.15 19.85
CA ASP A 137 -6.63 14.93 20.00
C ASP A 137 -5.36 14.97 19.12
N ASN A 138 -5.44 15.51 17.92
CA ASN A 138 -4.29 15.72 17.06
C ASN A 138 -3.31 16.74 17.66
N GLU A 139 -3.81 17.83 18.23
CA GLU A 139 -2.95 18.80 18.91
C GLU A 139 -2.23 18.18 20.12
N ARG A 140 -2.92 17.40 20.94
CA ARG A 140 -2.28 16.67 22.04
C ARG A 140 -1.18 15.70 21.56
N ARG A 141 -1.40 15.06 20.41
CA ARG A 141 -0.39 14.19 19.78
C ARG A 141 0.82 15.00 19.32
N ARG A 142 0.57 16.15 18.69
CA ARG A 142 1.62 17.06 18.25
C ARG A 142 2.45 17.57 19.42
N GLU A 143 1.81 18.07 20.48
CA GLU A 143 2.48 18.52 21.71
C GLU A 143 3.34 17.42 22.33
N TRP A 144 2.82 16.19 22.36
CA TRP A 144 3.56 15.04 22.87
C TRP A 144 4.81 14.76 22.02
N ARG A 145 4.70 14.76 20.70
CA ARG A 145 5.85 14.57 19.80
C ARG A 145 6.88 15.67 19.95
N VAL A 146 6.46 16.92 19.95
CA VAL A 146 7.35 18.08 20.17
C VAL A 146 8.12 17.94 21.48
N MET A 147 7.44 17.52 22.55
CA MET A 147 8.06 17.28 23.84
C MET A 147 9.13 16.18 23.79
N LEU A 148 8.84 15.07 23.07
CA LEU A 148 9.81 13.98 22.92
C LEU A 148 11.01 14.38 22.05
N MET A 149 10.79 15.17 21.01
CA MET A 149 11.83 15.56 20.04
C MET A 149 12.74 16.70 20.53
N ARG A 150 12.37 17.37 21.60
CA ARG A 150 12.98 18.62 22.06
C ARG A 150 14.50 18.62 22.14
N ASN A 151 15.12 17.52 22.50
CA ASN A 151 16.57 17.38 22.70
C ASN A 151 17.27 16.61 21.58
N THR A 152 16.58 16.35 20.48
CA THR A 152 17.16 15.62 19.36
C THR A 152 17.92 16.55 18.41
N PRO A 153 18.91 16.03 17.64
CA PRO A 153 19.60 16.78 16.60
C PRO A 153 18.64 17.35 15.55
N THR A 154 17.53 16.69 15.29
CA THR A 154 16.48 17.16 14.38
C THR A 154 15.91 18.51 14.82
N CYS A 155 15.63 18.67 16.10
CA CYS A 155 15.17 19.96 16.64
C CYS A 155 16.28 20.98 16.76
N GLU A 156 17.52 20.57 17.01
CA GLU A 156 18.67 21.49 17.02
C GLU A 156 18.88 22.14 15.64
N GLN A 157 18.60 21.39 14.57
CA GLN A 157 18.70 21.86 13.20
C GLN A 157 17.45 22.64 12.73
N GLU A 158 16.48 22.85 13.60
CA GLU A 158 15.22 23.54 13.29
C GLU A 158 14.47 22.97 12.08
N THR A 159 14.54 21.65 11.89
CA THR A 159 13.87 20.99 10.76
C THR A 159 12.35 21.00 10.94
N PRO A 160 11.56 20.90 9.84
CA PRO A 160 10.11 20.78 9.91
C PRO A 160 9.62 19.59 10.79
N ALA A 161 10.42 18.54 10.91
CA ALA A 161 10.10 17.40 11.74
C ALA A 161 10.04 17.73 13.25
N CYS A 162 10.68 18.81 13.68
CA CYS A 162 10.55 19.37 15.04
C CYS A 162 9.20 20.06 15.29
N GLU A 163 8.40 20.26 14.26
CA GLU A 163 7.05 20.87 14.33
C GLU A 163 7.04 22.26 15.04
N GLY A 164 8.12 23.02 14.91
CA GLY A 164 8.27 24.34 15.54
C GLY A 164 8.52 24.31 17.05
N GLY A 165 8.77 23.14 17.62
CA GLY A 165 9.13 23.00 19.02
C GLY A 165 10.53 23.57 19.32
N PRO A 166 10.77 24.17 20.49
CA PRO A 166 12.07 24.72 20.85
C PRO A 166 13.06 23.59 21.17
N TYR A 167 14.28 23.68 20.64
CA TYR A 167 15.39 22.87 21.12
C TYR A 167 15.74 23.19 22.58
N GLY A 168 16.13 22.18 23.35
CA GLY A 168 16.50 22.35 24.74
C GLY A 168 16.72 21.04 25.47
N PRO A 169 16.94 21.07 26.77
CA PRO A 169 17.18 19.86 27.55
C PRO A 169 15.97 18.90 27.48
N PRO A 170 16.18 17.60 27.69
CA PRO A 170 15.10 16.62 27.71
C PRO A 170 13.94 17.06 28.59
N SER A 171 12.72 16.94 28.09
CA SER A 171 11.55 17.22 28.90
C SER A 171 11.41 16.17 30.02
N PRO A 172 11.19 16.54 31.27
CA PRO A 172 10.91 15.57 32.34
C PRO A 172 9.63 14.76 32.05
N ARG A 173 8.70 15.28 31.25
CA ARG A 173 7.47 14.62 30.87
C ARG A 173 7.66 13.45 29.91
N ARG A 174 8.87 13.23 29.39
CA ARG A 174 9.18 12.07 28.53
C ARG A 174 8.87 10.72 29.18
N PHE A 175 8.83 10.67 30.50
CA PHE A 175 8.46 9.49 31.28
C PHE A 175 6.97 9.38 31.56
N ASP A 176 6.18 10.41 31.23
CA ASP A 176 4.73 10.36 31.36
C ASP A 176 4.16 9.26 30.46
N VAL A 177 3.03 8.71 30.86
CA VAL A 177 2.27 7.81 30.00
C VAL A 177 1.74 8.61 28.80
N PRO A 178 1.95 8.15 27.56
CA PRO A 178 1.39 8.83 26.40
C PRO A 178 -0.13 8.99 26.51
N PRO A 179 -0.71 10.10 26.06
CA PRO A 179 -2.15 10.37 26.16
C PRO A 179 -3.02 9.44 25.29
N PHE A 180 -2.39 8.64 24.47
CA PHE A 180 -3.03 7.67 23.57
C PHE A 180 -2.06 6.53 23.32
N TYR A 181 -2.54 5.42 22.76
CA TYR A 181 -1.64 4.34 22.36
C TYR A 181 -0.61 4.85 21.33
N ASN A 182 0.65 4.71 21.68
CA ASN A 182 1.76 5.21 20.87
C ASN A 182 2.66 4.03 20.45
N THR A 183 2.89 3.91 19.16
CA THR A 183 3.77 2.90 18.55
C THR A 183 5.19 3.42 18.32
N LEU A 184 5.48 4.64 18.75
CA LEU A 184 6.79 5.27 18.65
C LEU A 184 7.06 6.06 19.92
N ARG A 185 7.90 5.53 20.77
CA ARG A 185 8.38 6.17 22.00
C ARG A 185 9.85 6.47 21.82
N MET A 186 10.14 7.67 21.36
CA MET A 186 11.51 8.09 21.10
C MET A 186 12.42 7.87 22.30
N ASN A 187 13.62 7.35 22.05
CA ASN A 187 14.65 7.10 23.05
C ASN A 187 14.23 6.11 24.18
N ARG A 188 13.23 5.29 23.92
CA ARG A 188 12.82 4.21 24.83
C ARG A 188 12.89 2.87 24.13
N HIS A 189 13.41 1.89 24.84
CA HIS A 189 13.60 0.53 24.34
C HIS A 189 13.25 -0.50 25.42
N ASP A 190 12.18 -0.25 26.18
CA ASP A 190 11.75 -1.15 27.25
C ASP A 190 11.06 -2.39 26.70
N GLY A 191 10.33 -2.22 25.59
CA GLY A 191 9.63 -3.30 24.92
C GLY A 191 9.33 -3.02 23.45
N PRO A 192 8.78 -4.00 22.72
CA PRO A 192 8.47 -3.87 21.30
C PRO A 192 7.58 -2.67 20.97
N GLU A 193 6.66 -2.30 21.87
CA GLU A 193 5.76 -1.17 21.68
C GLU A 193 6.47 0.20 21.69
N ASP A 194 7.71 0.26 22.11
CA ASP A 194 8.52 1.47 22.04
C ASP A 194 9.13 1.69 20.65
N GLN A 195 9.10 0.65 19.82
CA GLN A 195 9.63 0.71 18.47
C GLN A 195 8.56 1.04 17.44
N SER A 196 8.98 1.60 16.31
CA SER A 196 8.07 1.88 15.20
C SER A 196 7.49 0.60 14.60
N LEU A 197 6.38 0.70 13.88
CA LEU A 197 5.83 -0.44 13.14
C LEU A 197 6.80 -0.96 12.08
N GLY A 198 7.64 -0.07 11.49
CA GLY A 198 8.67 -0.44 10.54
C GLY A 198 9.74 -1.33 11.17
N ASP A 199 10.29 -0.93 12.32
CA ASP A 199 11.30 -1.68 13.05
C ASP A 199 10.80 -3.05 13.50
N ARG A 200 9.50 -3.15 13.76
CA ARG A 200 8.80 -4.38 14.13
C ARG A 200 8.37 -5.23 12.92
N CYS A 201 8.70 -4.82 11.70
CA CYS A 201 8.20 -5.46 10.46
C CYS A 201 6.66 -5.54 10.37
N MET A 202 5.99 -4.55 10.90
CA MET A 202 4.54 -4.45 10.95
C MET A 202 4.02 -3.26 10.14
N LEU A 203 4.72 -2.86 9.08
CA LEU A 203 4.21 -1.82 8.17
C LEU A 203 2.94 -2.29 7.46
N GLY A 204 2.15 -1.31 7.07
CA GLY A 204 0.89 -1.49 6.38
C GLY A 204 -0.30 -1.16 7.25
N ALA A 205 -1.24 -0.47 6.65
CA ALA A 205 -2.52 -0.10 7.23
C ALA A 205 -3.64 -0.44 6.24
N THR A 206 -4.83 -0.63 6.73
CA THR A 206 -6.03 -0.77 5.90
C THR A 206 -6.83 0.53 6.02
N PRO A 207 -7.16 1.22 4.90
CA PRO A 207 -6.83 0.86 3.51
C PRO A 207 -5.36 1.12 3.15
N ASP A 208 -4.82 0.37 2.21
CA ASP A 208 -3.48 0.58 1.66
C ASP A 208 -3.59 1.12 0.23
N PHE A 209 -2.81 2.16 -0.06
CA PHE A 209 -2.80 2.86 -1.35
C PHE A 209 -1.49 2.67 -2.11
N ASN A 210 -0.56 1.92 -1.56
CA ASN A 210 0.79 1.77 -2.12
C ASN A 210 1.13 0.31 -2.41
N GLY A 211 2.07 0.12 -3.31
CA GLY A 211 2.66 -1.17 -3.58
C GLY A 211 1.80 -2.11 -4.41
N PHE A 212 2.06 -3.39 -4.22
CA PHE A 212 1.39 -4.47 -4.94
C PHE A 212 0.24 -5.02 -4.11
N ARG A 213 -0.81 -5.43 -4.82
CA ARG A 213 -1.89 -6.24 -4.26
C ARG A 213 -1.98 -7.55 -5.00
N ARG A 214 -1.82 -8.66 -4.31
CA ARG A 214 -2.13 -9.98 -4.86
C ARG A 214 -3.54 -10.35 -4.44
N ILE A 215 -4.43 -10.56 -5.40
CA ILE A 215 -5.80 -11.00 -5.17
C ILE A 215 -5.89 -12.48 -5.53
N THR A 216 -6.42 -13.27 -4.62
CA THR A 216 -6.75 -14.69 -4.81
C THR A 216 -8.20 -14.89 -4.42
N GLN A 217 -8.96 -15.54 -5.28
CA GLN A 217 -10.39 -15.79 -5.09
C GLN A 217 -10.63 -17.24 -4.71
N GLY A 218 -11.56 -17.46 -3.79
CA GLY A 218 -12.14 -18.72 -3.45
C GLY A 218 -13.66 -18.65 -3.51
N GLU A 219 -14.32 -19.79 -3.27
CA GLU A 219 -15.78 -19.85 -3.29
C GLU A 219 -16.41 -18.93 -2.23
N ASP A 220 -15.89 -18.96 -1.01
CA ASP A 220 -16.46 -18.27 0.15
C ASP A 220 -15.63 -17.10 0.66
N ALA A 221 -14.51 -16.80 0.01
CA ALA A 221 -13.62 -15.75 0.46
C ALA A 221 -12.74 -15.19 -0.67
N VAL A 222 -12.30 -13.95 -0.49
CA VAL A 222 -11.26 -13.32 -1.31
C VAL A 222 -10.11 -12.93 -0.39
N ALA A 223 -8.91 -13.44 -0.69
CA ALA A 223 -7.69 -13.05 0.01
C ALA A 223 -6.96 -11.93 -0.75
N ILE A 224 -6.54 -10.90 -0.03
CA ILE A 224 -5.77 -9.79 -0.59
C ILE A 224 -4.45 -9.69 0.19
N GLY A 225 -3.35 -10.00 -0.49
CA GLY A 225 -2.00 -9.81 0.02
C GLY A 225 -1.47 -8.45 -0.42
N TYR A 226 -0.92 -7.69 0.50
CA TYR A 226 -0.32 -6.37 0.27
C TYR A 226 1.18 -6.47 0.46
N ASP A 227 1.94 -5.95 -0.49
CA ASP A 227 3.38 -5.74 -0.34
C ASP A 227 3.62 -4.25 -0.13
N THR A 228 4.06 -3.90 1.07
CA THR A 228 4.32 -2.51 1.47
C THR A 228 5.77 -2.08 1.21
N GLY A 229 6.56 -2.96 0.58
CA GLY A 229 7.98 -2.75 0.32
C GLY A 229 8.89 -3.14 1.50
N GLN A 230 10.19 -3.07 1.26
CA GLN A 230 11.24 -3.42 2.23
C GLN A 230 11.10 -4.82 2.86
N GLY A 231 10.51 -5.77 2.13
CA GLY A 231 10.24 -7.11 2.63
C GLY A 231 9.11 -7.18 3.65
N GLN A 232 8.28 -6.16 3.74
CA GLN A 232 7.12 -6.08 4.63
C GLN A 232 5.82 -6.16 3.86
N GLY A 233 4.78 -6.61 4.54
CA GLY A 233 3.44 -6.69 3.98
C GLY A 233 2.48 -7.38 4.94
N PHE A 234 1.25 -7.48 4.52
CA PHE A 234 0.19 -8.13 5.28
C PHE A 234 -0.83 -8.76 4.36
N GLN A 235 -1.65 -9.62 4.92
CA GLN A 235 -2.77 -10.23 4.22
C GLN A 235 -4.05 -10.00 5.00
N ARG A 236 -5.15 -9.89 4.27
CA ARG A 236 -6.49 -9.95 4.85
C ARG A 236 -7.39 -10.83 4.00
N VAL A 237 -8.40 -11.37 4.62
CA VAL A 237 -9.40 -12.21 3.98
C VAL A 237 -10.75 -11.53 4.13
N ALA A 238 -11.42 -11.28 3.02
CA ALA A 238 -12.81 -10.84 2.98
C ALA A 238 -13.70 -12.07 2.79
N TYR A 239 -14.43 -12.45 3.83
CA TYR A 239 -15.35 -13.57 3.76
C TYR A 239 -16.64 -13.14 3.05
N LEU A 240 -17.09 -13.95 2.10
CA LEU A 240 -18.31 -13.73 1.31
C LEU A 240 -19.56 -14.27 2.01
N THR A 241 -19.37 -14.89 3.17
CA THR A 241 -20.43 -15.49 3.99
C THR A 241 -20.33 -15.01 5.42
N GLY A 242 -21.42 -15.13 6.17
CA GLY A 242 -21.49 -14.75 7.58
C GLY A 242 -21.58 -13.23 7.80
N THR A 243 -21.48 -12.84 9.06
CA THR A 243 -21.57 -11.44 9.52
C THR A 243 -20.32 -11.04 10.30
N HIS A 244 -20.14 -9.75 10.52
CA HIS A 244 -19.08 -9.26 11.40
C HIS A 244 -19.21 -9.85 12.82
N PRO A 245 -18.08 -10.12 13.48
CA PRO A 245 -18.10 -10.54 14.88
C PRO A 245 -18.56 -9.38 15.78
N ALA A 246 -18.85 -9.73 17.05
CA ALA A 246 -19.23 -8.73 18.03
C ALA A 246 -18.17 -7.61 18.15
N ASN A 247 -18.61 -6.38 18.43
CA ASN A 247 -17.74 -5.18 18.46
C ASN A 247 -16.56 -5.25 19.44
N GLN A 248 -16.57 -6.17 20.40
CA GLN A 248 -15.46 -6.41 21.31
C GLN A 248 -14.27 -7.10 20.64
N VAL A 249 -14.49 -7.82 19.55
CA VAL A 249 -13.43 -8.45 18.75
C VAL A 249 -12.80 -7.36 17.91
N ARG A 250 -11.53 -7.05 18.15
CA ARG A 250 -10.78 -5.99 17.45
C ARG A 250 -9.56 -6.58 16.76
N LEU A 251 -9.46 -6.36 15.47
CA LEU A 251 -8.40 -6.91 14.62
C LEU A 251 -7.53 -5.79 14.06
N ARG A 252 -6.27 -6.07 13.84
CA ARG A 252 -5.32 -5.09 13.32
C ARG A 252 -5.79 -4.45 12.01
N HIS A 253 -6.24 -5.28 11.07
CA HIS A 253 -6.71 -4.84 9.75
C HIS A 253 -8.25 -4.86 9.62
N GLY A 254 -8.95 -4.89 10.77
CA GLY A 254 -10.39 -5.02 10.82
C GLY A 254 -10.89 -6.42 10.43
N ASP A 255 -12.20 -6.62 10.53
CA ASP A 255 -12.93 -7.78 9.97
C ASP A 255 -13.53 -7.36 8.64
N SER A 256 -13.26 -8.12 7.58
CA SER A 256 -13.70 -7.80 6.21
C SER A 256 -14.77 -8.77 5.76
N ARG A 257 -15.91 -8.24 5.29
CA ARG A 257 -17.01 -9.00 4.70
C ARG A 257 -17.24 -8.54 3.28
N GLY A 258 -17.26 -9.49 2.35
CA GLY A 258 -17.39 -9.22 0.93
C GLY A 258 -18.74 -9.64 0.37
N ARG A 259 -19.18 -8.96 -0.67
CA ARG A 259 -20.28 -9.36 -1.54
C ARG A 259 -20.01 -8.92 -2.96
N TRP A 260 -20.66 -9.58 -3.89
CA TRP A 260 -20.62 -9.18 -5.29
C TRP A 260 -21.82 -8.32 -5.66
N GLU A 261 -21.56 -7.21 -6.29
CA GLU A 261 -22.54 -6.33 -6.92
C GLU A 261 -22.20 -6.28 -8.41
N GLU A 262 -22.88 -7.08 -9.22
CA GLU A 262 -22.59 -7.27 -10.64
C GLU A 262 -21.10 -7.61 -10.90
N ARG A 263 -20.33 -6.68 -11.45
CA ARG A 263 -18.90 -6.84 -11.76
C ARG A 263 -17.96 -6.32 -10.66
N THR A 264 -18.50 -5.89 -9.54
CA THR A 264 -17.76 -5.24 -8.47
C THR A 264 -17.76 -6.12 -7.22
N LEU A 265 -16.58 -6.40 -6.71
CA LEU A 265 -16.42 -6.92 -5.35
C LEU A 265 -16.50 -5.75 -4.37
N VAL A 266 -17.49 -5.77 -3.50
CA VAL A 266 -17.66 -4.79 -2.42
C VAL A 266 -17.23 -5.44 -1.12
N ILE A 267 -16.31 -4.79 -0.39
CA ILE A 267 -15.82 -5.26 0.90
C ILE A 267 -16.11 -4.19 1.95
N GLU A 268 -16.89 -4.55 2.95
CA GLU A 268 -17.06 -3.77 4.16
C GLU A 268 -16.07 -4.23 5.22
N THR A 269 -15.35 -3.30 5.84
CA THR A 269 -14.37 -3.61 6.89
C THR A 269 -14.63 -2.74 8.11
N THR A 270 -14.81 -3.39 9.24
CA THR A 270 -15.07 -2.77 10.56
C THR A 270 -14.20 -3.43 11.64
N ASN A 271 -14.47 -3.19 12.91
CA ASN A 271 -13.82 -3.87 14.05
C ASN A 271 -12.30 -3.67 14.11
N PHE A 272 -11.82 -2.49 13.75
CA PHE A 272 -10.40 -2.14 13.83
C PHE A 272 -9.90 -2.02 15.26
N SER A 273 -8.63 -2.39 15.46
CA SER A 273 -7.93 -2.23 16.74
C SER A 273 -7.54 -0.77 16.99
N PRO A 274 -7.70 -0.25 18.22
CA PRO A 274 -7.24 1.09 18.56
C PRO A 274 -5.73 1.27 18.50
N LYS A 275 -4.97 0.17 18.44
CA LYS A 275 -3.50 0.20 18.41
C LYS A 275 -2.93 0.61 17.04
N PHE A 276 -3.73 0.54 15.98
CA PHE A 276 -3.29 0.78 14.60
C PHE A 276 -4.21 1.80 13.91
N PRO A 277 -4.15 3.08 14.33
CA PRO A 277 -5.05 4.08 13.79
C PRO A 277 -4.70 4.44 12.35
N PHE A 278 -5.73 4.59 11.54
CA PHE A 278 -5.62 5.17 10.19
C PHE A 278 -5.98 6.66 10.26
N ARG A 279 -5.00 7.55 10.10
CA ARG A 279 -5.19 9.02 10.15
C ARG A 279 -5.99 9.52 11.37
N GLY A 280 -5.77 8.88 12.52
CA GLY A 280 -6.45 9.19 13.77
C GLY A 280 -7.74 8.39 14.03
N SER A 281 -8.31 7.77 13.00
CA SER A 281 -9.45 6.88 13.12
C SER A 281 -9.01 5.45 13.51
N SER A 282 -9.83 4.75 14.26
CA SER A 282 -9.54 3.37 14.68
C SER A 282 -10.82 2.55 14.94
N THR A 283 -11.30 2.50 16.15
CA THR A 283 -12.40 1.60 16.56
C THR A 283 -13.74 1.86 15.88
N ASN A 284 -13.95 3.09 15.41
CA ASN A 284 -15.17 3.51 14.72
C ASN A 284 -14.98 3.61 13.20
N LEU A 285 -13.79 3.25 12.72
CA LEU A 285 -13.49 3.23 11.29
C LEU A 285 -14.37 2.20 10.59
N THR A 286 -15.04 2.63 9.54
CA THR A 286 -15.71 1.78 8.56
C THR A 286 -15.12 2.08 7.19
N LEU A 287 -14.75 1.02 6.46
CA LEU A 287 -14.31 1.10 5.08
C LEU A 287 -15.30 0.35 4.20
N ILE A 288 -15.69 0.98 3.08
CA ILE A 288 -16.46 0.32 2.02
C ILE A 288 -15.59 0.37 0.76
N GLU A 289 -14.97 -0.74 0.45
CA GLU A 289 -14.05 -0.86 -0.67
C GLU A 289 -14.74 -1.51 -1.87
N ARG A 290 -14.46 -1.03 -3.04
CA ARG A 290 -15.02 -1.51 -4.31
C ARG A 290 -13.88 -1.83 -5.26
N TYR A 291 -13.83 -3.07 -5.73
CA TYR A 291 -12.90 -3.54 -6.74
C TYR A 291 -13.68 -3.87 -8.01
N THR A 292 -13.51 -3.07 -9.03
CA THR A 292 -14.21 -3.24 -10.31
C THR A 292 -13.23 -3.52 -11.43
N ARG A 293 -13.33 -4.69 -12.06
CA ARG A 293 -12.53 -4.98 -13.24
C ARG A 293 -13.08 -4.22 -14.43
N VAL A 294 -12.33 -3.22 -14.91
CA VAL A 294 -12.71 -2.35 -16.03
C VAL A 294 -12.42 -3.03 -17.36
N ASP A 295 -11.23 -3.63 -17.47
CA ASP A 295 -10.77 -4.41 -18.62
C ASP A 295 -9.81 -5.53 -18.18
N THR A 296 -9.15 -6.19 -19.14
CA THR A 296 -8.23 -7.30 -18.87
C THR A 296 -7.09 -6.91 -17.92
N ASP A 297 -6.59 -5.69 -18.03
CA ASP A 297 -5.37 -5.23 -17.36
C ASP A 297 -5.62 -4.09 -16.37
N THR A 298 -6.90 -3.68 -16.18
CA THR A 298 -7.27 -2.55 -15.33
C THR A 298 -8.27 -2.95 -14.26
N LEU A 299 -7.90 -2.67 -13.02
CA LEU A 299 -8.77 -2.78 -11.85
C LEU A 299 -8.96 -1.39 -11.24
N GLU A 300 -10.20 -0.90 -11.21
CA GLU A 300 -10.53 0.29 -10.46
C GLU A 300 -10.75 -0.09 -9.00
N TYR A 301 -10.07 0.61 -8.12
CA TYR A 301 -10.24 0.52 -6.68
C TYR A 301 -10.80 1.83 -6.16
N GLU A 302 -11.91 1.76 -5.46
CA GLU A 302 -12.49 2.86 -4.73
C GLU A 302 -12.72 2.46 -3.27
N VAL A 303 -12.48 3.37 -2.33
CA VAL A 303 -12.82 3.15 -0.93
C VAL A 303 -13.47 4.39 -0.34
N THR A 304 -14.64 4.19 0.26
CA THR A 304 -15.28 5.17 1.14
C THR A 304 -14.80 4.93 2.56
N ILE A 305 -14.43 6.00 3.23
CA ILE A 305 -13.84 6.04 4.57
C ILE A 305 -14.77 6.81 5.47
N GLU A 306 -15.24 6.17 6.53
CA GLU A 306 -16.19 6.75 7.47
C GLU A 306 -15.70 6.61 8.90
N ASP A 307 -15.66 7.70 9.61
CA ASP A 307 -15.57 7.76 11.07
C ASP A 307 -16.12 9.12 11.54
N PRO A 308 -17.37 9.18 11.99
CA PRO A 308 -17.98 10.44 12.44
C PRO A 308 -17.37 11.00 13.72
N THR A 309 -16.52 10.27 14.40
CA THR A 309 -15.74 10.77 15.56
C THR A 309 -14.48 11.50 15.12
N VAL A 310 -14.01 11.28 13.89
CA VAL A 310 -12.78 11.88 13.36
C VAL A 310 -13.06 12.95 12.31
N TRP A 311 -13.91 12.68 11.33
CA TRP A 311 -14.21 13.60 10.24
C TRP A 311 -15.66 14.05 10.28
N VAL A 312 -15.90 15.29 9.82
CA VAL A 312 -17.25 15.87 9.78
C VAL A 312 -18.13 15.25 8.71
N ALA A 313 -17.57 14.52 7.76
CA ALA A 313 -18.27 13.80 6.69
C ALA A 313 -17.44 12.58 6.22
N PRO A 314 -18.07 11.55 5.65
CA PRO A 314 -17.37 10.51 4.89
C PRO A 314 -16.60 11.10 3.71
N TRP A 315 -15.60 10.35 3.24
CA TRP A 315 -14.81 10.73 2.08
C TRP A 315 -14.34 9.50 1.31
N ALA A 316 -14.03 9.68 0.03
CA ALA A 316 -13.64 8.58 -0.82
C ALA A 316 -12.37 8.88 -1.61
N ILE A 317 -11.62 7.83 -1.87
CA ILE A 317 -10.51 7.84 -2.83
C ILE A 317 -10.80 6.88 -3.97
N ARG A 318 -10.18 7.15 -5.12
CA ARG A 318 -10.19 6.26 -6.28
C ARG A 318 -8.79 6.10 -6.86
N GLN A 319 -8.46 4.89 -7.23
CA GLN A 319 -7.16 4.53 -7.77
C GLN A 319 -7.33 3.51 -8.90
N GLU A 320 -6.62 3.72 -10.00
CA GLU A 320 -6.51 2.75 -11.08
C GLU A 320 -5.29 1.87 -10.84
N LEU A 321 -5.50 0.57 -10.85
CA LEU A 321 -4.46 -0.43 -10.71
C LEU A 321 -4.28 -1.17 -12.03
N LYS A 322 -3.04 -1.46 -12.40
CA LYS A 322 -2.70 -2.25 -13.59
C LYS A 322 -2.24 -3.63 -13.22
N ARG A 323 -2.66 -4.62 -14.02
CA ARG A 323 -2.23 -6.00 -13.85
C ARG A 323 -0.74 -6.13 -14.17
N GLN A 324 -0.02 -6.81 -13.32
CA GLN A 324 1.35 -7.18 -13.60
C GLN A 324 1.36 -8.36 -14.59
N SER A 325 2.20 -8.28 -15.63
CA SER A 325 2.34 -9.37 -16.61
C SER A 325 3.01 -10.60 -15.97
N ASP A 326 2.84 -11.77 -16.56
CA ASP A 326 3.48 -13.00 -16.09
C ASP A 326 5.00 -12.88 -16.01
N GLN A 327 5.61 -12.13 -16.91
CA GLN A 327 7.04 -11.86 -16.85
C GLN A 327 7.42 -11.00 -15.63
N GLN A 328 6.63 -9.99 -15.32
CA GLN A 328 6.82 -9.13 -14.16
C GLN A 328 6.51 -9.89 -12.86
N ASN A 329 5.54 -10.80 -12.85
CA ASN A 329 5.20 -11.61 -11.70
C ASN A 329 6.37 -12.43 -11.16
N ARG A 330 7.40 -12.69 -11.97
CA ARG A 330 8.62 -13.37 -11.54
C ARG A 330 9.49 -12.55 -10.59
N ILE A 331 9.30 -11.24 -10.55
CA ILE A 331 10.02 -10.34 -9.64
C ILE A 331 9.23 -9.99 -8.39
N TYR A 332 8.01 -10.52 -8.23
CA TYR A 332 7.26 -10.39 -7.00
C TYR A 332 7.88 -11.28 -5.91
N TYR A 333 8.25 -10.66 -4.81
CA TYR A 333 8.76 -11.34 -3.63
C TYR A 333 7.78 -11.19 -2.49
N GLU A 334 7.51 -12.30 -1.80
CA GLU A 334 6.72 -12.25 -0.58
C GLU A 334 7.46 -11.47 0.51
N PRO A 335 6.73 -10.79 1.39
CA PRO A 335 7.32 -10.13 2.56
C PRO A 335 8.12 -11.11 3.40
N ARG A 336 9.34 -10.71 3.79
CA ARG A 336 10.26 -11.56 4.56
C ARG A 336 10.63 -10.99 5.91
N CYS A 337 10.33 -9.71 6.13
CA CYS A 337 10.53 -9.09 7.42
C CYS A 337 9.48 -9.60 8.40
N HIS A 338 9.88 -9.92 9.61
CA HIS A 338 8.97 -10.38 10.66
C HIS A 338 9.35 -9.79 12.01
N GLU A 339 8.39 -9.57 12.88
CA GLU A 339 8.63 -9.12 14.26
C GLU A 339 9.49 -10.15 15.00
N GLY A 340 10.43 -9.65 15.81
CA GLY A 340 11.39 -10.51 16.51
C GLY A 340 12.58 -10.98 15.67
N ASN A 341 12.83 -10.34 14.51
CA ASN A 341 14.06 -10.56 13.75
C ASN A 341 15.30 -10.11 14.53
N TYR A 342 16.48 -10.47 14.05
CA TYR A 342 17.74 -10.14 14.73
C TYR A 342 17.98 -8.64 14.92
N GLY A 343 17.48 -7.82 13.99
CA GLY A 343 17.59 -6.35 14.10
C GLY A 343 16.85 -5.82 15.33
N LEU A 344 15.62 -6.22 15.56
CA LEU A 344 14.85 -5.82 16.72
C LEU A 344 15.51 -6.25 18.04
N ALA A 345 15.95 -7.51 18.12
CA ALA A 345 16.68 -8.00 19.30
C ALA A 345 17.99 -7.22 19.55
N ALA A 346 18.74 -6.92 18.47
CA ALA A 346 19.98 -6.14 18.56
C ALA A 346 19.74 -4.70 19.06
N MET A 347 18.63 -4.06 18.67
CA MET A 347 18.26 -2.74 19.17
C MET A 347 18.08 -2.74 20.68
N PHE A 348 17.36 -3.72 21.23
CA PHE A 348 17.17 -3.85 22.69
C PHE A 348 18.45 -4.17 23.44
N ILE A 349 19.28 -5.07 22.89
CA ILE A 349 20.60 -5.38 23.48
C ILE A 349 21.48 -4.14 23.49
N GLY A 350 21.54 -3.39 22.39
CA GLY A 350 22.31 -2.15 22.30
C GLY A 350 21.82 -1.09 23.29
N ALA A 351 20.49 -0.99 23.52
CA ALA A 351 19.96 -0.10 24.53
C ALA A 351 20.43 -0.49 25.95
N ARG A 352 20.33 -1.76 26.30
CA ARG A 352 20.80 -2.25 27.62
C ARG A 352 22.30 -2.00 27.84
N LEU A 353 23.10 -2.16 26.81
CA LEU A 353 24.54 -1.86 26.90
C LEU A 353 24.79 -0.36 27.16
N ARG A 354 24.12 0.53 26.45
CA ARG A 354 24.24 1.98 26.69
C ARG A 354 23.79 2.39 28.10
N GLU A 355 22.68 1.82 28.59
CA GLU A 355 22.21 2.05 29.95
C GLU A 355 23.23 1.58 31.00
N ALA A 356 23.84 0.42 30.80
CA ALA A 356 24.89 -0.07 31.67
C ALA A 356 26.13 0.85 31.66
N GLU A 357 26.60 1.27 30.49
CA GLU A 357 27.72 2.21 30.36
C GLU A 357 27.45 3.55 31.06
N PHE A 358 26.25 4.07 30.92
CA PHE A 358 25.84 5.30 31.60
C PHE A 358 25.80 5.12 33.13
N SER A 359 25.26 4.02 33.60
CA SER A 359 25.19 3.72 35.06
C SER A 359 26.58 3.59 35.68
N GLU A 360 27.57 3.20 34.88
CA GLU A 360 28.98 3.09 35.27
C GLU A 360 29.78 4.38 35.04
N GLY A 361 29.13 5.47 34.57
CA GLY A 361 29.78 6.76 34.30
C GLY A 361 30.66 6.77 33.05
N ARG A 362 30.50 5.83 32.14
CA ARG A 362 31.33 5.67 30.94
C ARG A 362 30.69 6.19 29.65
N GLY A 363 29.43 6.48 29.63
CA GLY A 363 28.68 6.93 28.46
C GLY A 363 27.74 8.07 28.73
N PRO A 364 27.18 8.71 27.69
CA PRO A 364 26.14 9.74 27.85
C PRO A 364 24.83 9.11 28.31
N ASP A 365 23.95 9.95 28.87
CA ASP A 365 22.56 9.53 29.18
C ASP A 365 21.90 8.99 27.90
N PRO A 366 21.51 7.71 27.87
CA PRO A 366 20.87 7.10 26.69
C PRO A 366 19.64 7.82 26.21
N PHE A 367 18.93 8.50 27.14
CA PHE A 367 17.75 9.26 26.81
C PHE A 367 18.04 10.62 26.14
N SER A 368 19.30 11.06 26.15
CA SER A 368 19.73 12.27 25.42
C SER A 368 20.11 11.99 23.98
N LEU A 369 20.19 10.72 23.57
CA LEU A 369 20.55 10.33 22.21
C LEU A 369 19.29 10.27 21.33
N ASP A 370 19.40 10.78 20.12
CA ASP A 370 18.43 10.51 19.08
C ASP A 370 18.72 9.14 18.48
N THR A 371 17.83 8.19 18.73
CA THR A 371 17.93 6.83 18.18
C THR A 371 16.89 6.58 17.08
N THR A 372 16.16 7.60 16.67
CA THR A 372 15.26 7.53 15.53
C THR A 372 16.06 7.76 14.26
N THR A 373 16.22 6.73 13.46
CA THR A 373 16.78 6.78 12.11
C THR A 373 15.69 6.58 11.06
#